data_882080dec24ea33563c678ec73be0031
#
_entry.id   882080dec24ea33563c678ec73be0031
#
_cell.length_a   1.000
_cell.length_b   1.000
_cell.length_c   1.000
_cell.angle_alpha   90.00
_cell.angle_beta   90.00
_cell.angle_gamma   90.00
#
_symmetry.space_group_name_H-M   'P 1'
#
loop_
_entity.id
_entity.type
_entity.pdbx_description
1 polymer ?
#
loop_
_entity_poly.entity_id
_entity_poly.type
_entity_poly.pdbx_seq_one_letter_code
_entity_poly.pdbx_strand_id
1 'polypeptide(L)'
;MDYNWLSPKAQMRITLGKGSGSFAIAPIFKDEVVASFGGFVVNKQNLTNYTKDRVARSLQLNIDTYLLSGPNPEPGDMINHSCSPNCGIKGTSSVVALKDIQIGEELSFDYAMTDTSQYDEFVCEGNESKCRQKITGSDWQNKELQSKYKNYFSSFVTNLIKLSHSK
;
A
#
# COMPACT_ATOMS: atom_id res chain seq x y z
N MET A 1 7.88 -20.29 -4.33
CA MET A 1 8.37 -19.11 -5.08
C MET A 1 7.64 -17.93 -4.50
N ASP A 2 8.37 -17.03 -3.86
CA ASP A 2 7.79 -15.85 -3.22
C ASP A 2 7.58 -14.78 -4.29
N TYR A 3 6.41 -14.19 -4.32
CA TYR A 3 6.05 -13.15 -5.28
C TYR A 3 6.38 -11.76 -4.74
N ASN A 4 6.21 -11.58 -3.44
CA ASN A 4 6.46 -10.32 -2.76
C ASN A 4 7.76 -10.38 -1.97
N TRP A 5 8.53 -9.32 -2.04
CA TRP A 5 9.76 -9.21 -1.27
C TRP A 5 9.55 -8.28 -0.07
N LEU A 6 10.06 -8.68 1.09
CA LEU A 6 10.20 -7.85 2.28
C LEU A 6 11.68 -7.69 2.61
N SER A 7 12.09 -6.48 2.99
CA SER A 7 13.46 -6.19 3.42
C SER A 7 13.88 -7.11 4.59
N PRO A 8 15.11 -7.63 4.60
CA PRO A 8 15.65 -8.36 5.75
C PRO A 8 15.73 -7.51 7.03
N LYS A 9 15.54 -6.19 6.94
CA LYS A 9 15.40 -5.28 8.07
C LYS A 9 13.99 -5.24 8.66
N ALA A 10 13.04 -5.99 8.10
CA ALA A 10 11.66 -6.05 8.56
C ALA A 10 11.19 -7.50 8.71
N GLN A 11 10.16 -7.69 9.53
CA GLN A 11 9.57 -9.00 9.81
C GLN A 11 8.05 -8.87 9.94
N MET A 12 7.31 -9.80 9.32
CA MET A 12 5.88 -9.94 9.53
C MET A 12 5.61 -10.44 10.97
N ARG A 13 4.60 -9.83 11.61
CA ARG A 13 4.09 -10.23 12.93
C ARG A 13 2.58 -10.25 12.92
N ILE A 14 2.00 -11.17 13.69
CA ILE A 14 0.56 -11.19 13.96
C ILE A 14 0.33 -10.35 15.22
N THR A 15 -0.55 -9.36 15.12
CA THR A 15 -0.95 -8.51 16.24
C THR A 15 -2.36 -8.89 16.66
N LEU A 16 -2.54 -9.28 17.92
CA LEU A 16 -3.85 -9.66 18.46
C LEU A 16 -4.87 -8.53 18.23
N GLY A 17 -5.97 -8.85 17.57
CA GLY A 17 -7.08 -7.93 17.28
C GLY A 17 -6.87 -6.99 16.08
N LYS A 18 -5.65 -6.97 15.46
CA LYS A 18 -5.35 -6.08 14.31
C LYS A 18 -4.88 -6.82 13.05
N GLY A 19 -4.83 -8.17 13.08
CA GLY A 19 -4.34 -8.96 11.96
C GLY A 19 -2.81 -9.00 11.86
N SER A 20 -2.28 -9.11 10.65
CA SER A 20 -0.83 -9.18 10.39
C SER A 20 -0.30 -7.82 9.93
N GLY A 21 0.92 -7.49 10.31
CA GLY A 21 1.65 -6.31 9.84
C GLY A 21 3.15 -6.58 9.75
N SER A 22 3.88 -5.76 9.03
CA SER A 22 5.34 -5.84 8.92
C SER A 22 6.00 -4.77 9.79
N PHE A 23 7.00 -5.17 10.57
CA PHE A 23 7.65 -4.32 11.58
C PHE A 23 9.15 -4.28 11.35
N ALA A 24 9.77 -3.12 11.55
CA ALA A 24 11.21 -2.98 11.50
C ALA A 24 11.89 -3.79 12.61
N ILE A 25 12.91 -4.58 12.27
CA ILE A 25 13.77 -5.33 13.19
C ILE A 25 15.21 -4.80 13.22
N ALA A 26 15.53 -3.88 12.31
CA ALA A 26 16.75 -3.10 12.28
C ALA A 26 16.41 -1.68 11.83
N PRO A 27 17.26 -0.66 12.07
CA PRO A 27 17.03 0.70 11.59
C PRO A 27 16.92 0.72 10.06
N ILE A 28 15.88 1.40 9.56
CA ILE A 28 15.65 1.62 8.13
C ILE A 28 15.79 3.11 7.88
N PHE A 29 16.60 3.50 6.91
CA PHE A 29 16.81 4.90 6.60
C PHE A 29 15.87 5.38 5.50
N LYS A 30 15.61 6.67 5.50
CA LYS A 30 14.80 7.31 4.46
C LYS A 30 15.26 6.90 3.06
N ASP A 31 14.31 6.69 2.17
CA ASP A 31 14.47 6.24 0.77
C ASP A 31 14.94 4.79 0.58
N GLU A 32 15.20 4.01 1.65
CA GLU A 32 15.43 2.58 1.52
C GLU A 32 14.17 1.87 1.04
N VAL A 33 14.33 0.87 0.17
CA VAL A 33 13.24 -0.02 -0.26
C VAL A 33 12.96 -0.99 0.88
N VAL A 34 11.71 -1.05 1.33
CA VAL A 34 11.28 -1.90 2.45
C VAL A 34 10.47 -3.11 2.01
N ALA A 35 9.74 -2.99 0.90
CA ALA A 35 9.01 -4.09 0.29
C ALA A 35 8.88 -3.87 -1.23
N SER A 36 8.58 -4.94 -1.95
CA SER A 36 8.21 -4.86 -3.36
C SER A 36 7.06 -5.83 -3.63
N PHE A 37 5.95 -5.30 -4.12
CA PHE A 37 4.81 -6.12 -4.50
C PHE A 37 5.07 -6.81 -5.84
N GLY A 38 4.74 -8.09 -5.90
CA GLY A 38 4.83 -8.94 -7.07
C GLY A 38 3.58 -9.80 -7.26
N GLY A 39 3.57 -10.64 -8.29
CA GLY A 39 2.43 -11.52 -8.54
C GLY A 39 2.09 -11.68 -10.00
N PHE A 40 0.82 -11.95 -10.27
CA PHE A 40 0.27 -12.15 -11.60
C PHE A 40 -0.55 -10.95 -12.05
N VAL A 41 -0.36 -10.54 -13.29
CA VAL A 41 -1.20 -9.49 -13.88
C VAL A 41 -2.56 -10.09 -14.26
N VAL A 42 -3.63 -9.53 -13.71
CA VAL A 42 -5.02 -9.96 -13.97
C VAL A 42 -5.90 -8.76 -14.35
N ASN A 43 -6.91 -9.01 -15.17
CA ASN A 43 -7.94 -8.00 -15.44
C ASN A 43 -8.95 -7.94 -14.29
N LYS A 44 -9.51 -6.76 -14.04
CA LYS A 44 -10.51 -6.51 -13.00
C LYS A 44 -11.66 -7.53 -13.01
N GLN A 45 -12.17 -7.88 -14.20
CA GLN A 45 -13.25 -8.85 -14.36
C GLN A 45 -12.91 -10.23 -13.79
N ASN A 46 -11.63 -10.61 -13.81
CA ASN A 46 -11.16 -11.91 -13.33
C ASN A 46 -10.91 -11.94 -11.82
N LEU A 47 -10.96 -10.80 -11.13
CA LEU A 47 -10.78 -10.74 -9.67
C LEU A 47 -11.86 -11.56 -8.93
N THR A 48 -13.06 -11.66 -9.49
CA THR A 48 -14.16 -12.47 -8.93
C THR A 48 -13.85 -13.97 -8.86
N ASN A 49 -12.84 -14.45 -9.58
CA ASN A 49 -12.40 -15.84 -9.56
C ASN A 49 -11.49 -16.17 -8.36
N TYR A 50 -11.15 -15.16 -7.55
CA TYR A 50 -10.22 -15.31 -6.43
C TYR A 50 -10.91 -15.00 -5.10
N THR A 51 -10.32 -15.47 -4.01
CA THR A 51 -10.84 -15.20 -2.65
C THR A 51 -10.74 -13.72 -2.32
N LYS A 52 -11.65 -13.23 -1.48
CA LYS A 52 -11.66 -11.83 -1.03
C LYS A 52 -10.34 -11.42 -0.39
N ASP A 53 -9.77 -12.27 0.46
CA ASP A 53 -8.46 -12.06 1.08
C ASP A 53 -7.36 -11.85 0.04
N ARG A 54 -7.34 -12.67 -1.01
CA ARG A 54 -6.33 -12.54 -2.06
C ARG A 54 -6.53 -11.29 -2.90
N VAL A 55 -7.77 -10.91 -3.16
CA VAL A 55 -8.09 -9.66 -3.87
C VAL A 55 -7.70 -8.44 -3.05
N ALA A 56 -7.92 -8.46 -1.73
CA ALA A 56 -7.53 -7.38 -0.82
C ALA A 56 -6.00 -7.17 -0.76
N ARG A 57 -5.21 -8.21 -1.11
CA ARG A 57 -3.75 -8.13 -1.23
C ARG A 57 -3.26 -7.80 -2.64
N SER A 58 -4.14 -7.39 -3.55
CA SER A 58 -3.77 -7.00 -4.90
C SER A 58 -3.35 -5.54 -4.96
N LEU A 59 -2.46 -5.23 -5.91
CA LEU A 59 -2.04 -3.86 -6.21
C LEU A 59 -2.65 -3.41 -7.53
N GLN A 60 -3.30 -2.26 -7.56
CA GLN A 60 -3.84 -1.71 -8.79
C GLN A 60 -2.73 -1.15 -9.69
N LEU A 61 -2.63 -1.66 -10.92
CA LEU A 61 -1.65 -1.23 -11.93
C LEU A 61 -2.24 -0.24 -12.93
N ASN A 62 -3.55 -0.35 -13.18
CA ASN A 62 -4.32 0.49 -14.10
C ASN A 62 -5.80 0.40 -13.72
N ILE A 63 -6.68 1.14 -14.42
CA ILE A 63 -8.12 1.16 -14.15
C ILE A 63 -8.75 -0.24 -14.13
N ASP A 64 -8.30 -1.12 -15.03
CA ASP A 64 -8.83 -2.47 -15.20
C ASP A 64 -7.78 -3.58 -15.00
N THR A 65 -6.62 -3.26 -14.43
CA THR A 65 -5.52 -4.22 -14.34
C THR A 65 -4.91 -4.21 -12.95
N TYR A 66 -4.71 -5.39 -12.39
CA TYR A 66 -4.20 -5.60 -11.03
C TYR A 66 -3.03 -6.58 -11.02
N LEU A 67 -2.10 -6.36 -10.10
CA LEU A 67 -1.08 -7.31 -9.72
C LEU A 67 -1.62 -8.13 -8.56
N LEU A 68 -1.94 -9.39 -8.80
CA LEU A 68 -2.53 -10.29 -7.81
C LEU A 68 -1.44 -11.14 -7.17
N SER A 69 -1.29 -11.02 -5.89
CA SER A 69 -0.35 -11.77 -5.07
C SER A 69 -0.56 -13.29 -5.14
N GLY A 70 0.37 -14.04 -4.58
CA GLY A 70 0.29 -15.50 -4.47
C GLY A 70 -0.95 -16.00 -3.71
N PRO A 71 -1.24 -17.32 -3.76
CA PRO A 71 -2.41 -17.88 -3.09
C PRO A 71 -2.33 -17.76 -1.56
N ASN A 72 -1.13 -17.81 -1.02
CA ASN A 72 -0.88 -17.65 0.40
C ASN A 72 -0.36 -16.24 0.70
N PRO A 73 -0.72 -15.66 1.87
CA PRO A 73 -0.14 -14.42 2.33
C PRO A 73 1.38 -14.52 2.47
N GLU A 74 2.09 -13.51 1.99
CA GLU A 74 3.55 -13.40 2.08
C GLU A 74 3.93 -12.18 2.94
N PRO A 75 5.11 -12.17 3.57
CA PRO A 75 5.52 -11.05 4.42
C PRO A 75 5.46 -9.68 3.73
N GLY A 76 5.78 -9.62 2.44
CA GLY A 76 5.72 -8.40 1.63
C GLY A 76 4.29 -7.90 1.36
N ASP A 77 3.26 -8.75 1.50
CA ASP A 77 1.85 -8.34 1.40
C ASP A 77 1.38 -7.54 2.63
N MET A 78 2.07 -7.68 3.76
CA MET A 78 1.58 -7.22 5.06
C MET A 78 2.07 -5.82 5.41
N ILE A 79 1.92 -4.89 4.48
CA ILE A 79 2.16 -3.47 4.71
C ILE A 79 0.80 -2.77 4.83
N ASN A 80 0.41 -2.48 6.06
CA ASN A 80 -0.92 -1.96 6.39
C ASN A 80 -1.10 -0.50 5.99
N HIS A 81 -2.38 -0.08 5.96
CA HIS A 81 -2.72 1.33 5.79
C HIS A 81 -2.45 2.15 7.05
N SER A 82 -1.97 3.39 6.85
CA SER A 82 -1.99 4.45 7.86
C SER A 82 -2.29 5.81 7.21
N CYS A 83 -3.06 6.66 7.89
CA CYS A 83 -3.25 8.07 7.52
C CYS A 83 -2.02 8.94 7.86
N SER A 84 -1.08 8.40 8.67
CA SER A 84 0.21 9.02 8.99
C SER A 84 1.38 8.04 8.74
N PRO A 85 1.56 7.61 7.51
CA PRO A 85 2.46 6.54 7.15
C PRO A 85 3.93 6.90 7.33
N ASN A 86 4.77 5.89 7.49
CA ASN A 86 6.21 6.00 7.43
C ASN A 86 6.81 5.49 6.11
N CYS A 87 5.97 4.92 5.23
CA CYS A 87 6.36 4.45 3.90
C CYS A 87 5.51 5.10 2.80
N GLY A 88 6.01 5.06 1.58
CA GLY A 88 5.33 5.51 0.37
C GLY A 88 5.70 4.63 -0.82
N ILE A 89 5.17 4.95 -1.99
CA ILE A 89 5.36 4.14 -3.19
C ILE A 89 6.32 4.84 -4.15
N LYS A 90 7.26 4.09 -4.71
CA LYS A 90 8.09 4.53 -5.86
C LYS A 90 7.89 3.60 -7.05
N GLY A 91 7.74 4.21 -8.22
CA GLY A 91 7.44 3.46 -9.44
C GLY A 91 6.06 2.80 -9.35
N THR A 92 5.99 1.53 -9.70
CA THR A 92 4.71 0.81 -9.76
C THR A 92 4.41 0.06 -8.47
N SER A 93 5.42 -0.60 -7.86
CA SER A 93 5.19 -1.60 -6.80
C SER A 93 6.22 -1.59 -5.67
N SER A 94 7.18 -0.65 -5.68
CA SER A 94 8.19 -0.58 -4.61
C SER A 94 7.72 0.29 -3.47
N VAL A 95 7.75 -0.25 -2.26
CA VAL A 95 7.50 0.48 -1.01
C VAL A 95 8.81 1.00 -0.47
N VAL A 96 8.90 2.30 -0.19
CA VAL A 96 10.10 2.96 0.31
C VAL A 96 9.82 3.71 1.60
N ALA A 97 10.83 3.83 2.47
CA ALA A 97 10.73 4.62 3.69
C ALA A 97 10.64 6.13 3.36
N LEU A 98 9.66 6.84 3.92
CA LEU A 98 9.49 8.30 3.81
C LEU A 98 10.39 9.07 4.78
N LYS A 99 10.77 8.43 5.87
CA LYS A 99 11.60 8.94 6.96
C LYS A 99 12.39 7.78 7.55
N ASP A 100 13.34 8.07 8.43
CA ASP A 100 13.98 7.03 9.21
C ASP A 100 12.95 6.31 10.09
N ILE A 101 13.03 4.98 10.11
CA ILE A 101 12.13 4.08 10.84
C ILE A 101 12.94 3.33 11.87
N GLN A 102 12.49 3.40 13.12
CA GLN A 102 13.16 2.75 14.25
C GLN A 102 12.73 1.30 14.41
N ILE A 103 13.56 0.51 15.08
CA ILE A 103 13.23 -0.87 15.45
C ILE A 103 11.91 -0.90 16.22
N GLY A 104 11.01 -1.81 15.83
CA GLY A 104 9.70 -1.99 16.44
C GLY A 104 8.58 -1.17 15.81
N GLU A 105 8.88 -0.17 14.97
CA GLU A 105 7.83 0.55 14.23
C GLU A 105 7.20 -0.33 13.16
N GLU A 106 5.87 -0.26 13.03
CA GLU A 106 5.13 -0.89 11.94
C GLU A 106 5.37 -0.14 10.63
N LEU A 107 5.64 -0.88 9.55
CA LEU A 107 5.71 -0.33 8.20
C LEU A 107 4.28 -0.13 7.68
N SER A 108 3.98 1.08 7.24
CA SER A 108 2.66 1.40 6.71
C SER A 108 2.73 2.45 5.61
N PHE A 109 1.80 2.37 4.65
CA PHE A 109 1.64 3.41 3.64
C PHE A 109 0.17 3.82 3.51
N ASP A 110 -0.09 4.97 2.92
CA ASP A 110 -1.46 5.42 2.67
C ASP A 110 -1.98 4.76 1.38
N TYR A 111 -3.06 3.99 1.46
CA TYR A 111 -3.62 3.27 0.31
C TYR A 111 -4.10 4.21 -0.81
N ALA A 112 -4.37 5.48 -0.52
CA ALA A 112 -4.57 6.50 -1.55
C ALA A 112 -3.40 6.61 -2.54
N MET A 113 -2.20 6.13 -2.19
CA MET A 113 -1.03 6.15 -3.08
C MET A 113 -1.11 5.13 -4.21
N THR A 114 -1.93 4.09 -4.08
CA THR A 114 -1.98 2.96 -5.02
C THR A 114 -3.36 2.61 -5.52
N ASP A 115 -4.40 2.90 -4.76
CA ASP A 115 -5.75 2.37 -5.01
C ASP A 115 -6.76 3.44 -5.37
N THR A 116 -7.60 3.10 -6.34
CA THR A 116 -8.75 3.90 -6.79
C THR A 116 -10.04 3.08 -6.81
N SER A 117 -10.02 1.90 -6.20
CA SER A 117 -11.12 0.92 -6.22
C SER A 117 -12.13 1.19 -5.11
N GLN A 118 -13.40 1.03 -5.42
CA GLN A 118 -14.46 1.13 -4.41
C GLN A 118 -14.67 -0.16 -3.61
N TYR A 119 -14.15 -1.31 -4.09
CA TYR A 119 -14.36 -2.58 -3.41
C TYR A 119 -13.53 -2.75 -2.12
N ASP A 120 -12.51 -1.91 -1.95
CA ASP A 120 -11.54 -1.98 -0.84
C ASP A 120 -11.73 -0.84 0.17
N GLU A 121 -12.91 -0.23 0.20
CA GLU A 121 -13.25 0.82 1.16
C GLU A 121 -13.44 0.23 2.55
N PHE A 122 -12.86 0.88 3.58
CA PHE A 122 -12.94 0.42 4.96
C PHE A 122 -12.89 1.56 5.97
N VAL A 123 -13.24 1.24 7.22
CA VAL A 123 -13.09 2.15 8.35
C VAL A 123 -11.69 1.99 8.93
N CYS A 124 -10.92 3.08 8.92
CA CYS A 124 -9.60 3.13 9.55
C CYS A 124 -9.77 3.38 11.05
N GLU A 125 -9.30 2.45 11.86
CA GLU A 125 -9.33 2.53 13.33
C GLU A 125 -8.11 3.27 13.93
N GLY A 126 -7.39 4.04 13.11
CA GLY A 126 -6.25 4.83 13.56
C GLY A 126 -6.68 5.91 14.56
N ASN A 127 -5.95 6.00 15.68
CA ASN A 127 -6.21 7.00 16.74
C ASN A 127 -5.49 8.34 16.51
N GLU A 128 -4.96 8.57 15.33
CA GLU A 128 -4.22 9.78 14.99
C GLU A 128 -5.18 10.96 14.74
N SER A 129 -4.82 12.14 15.16
CA SER A 129 -5.63 13.36 15.01
C SER A 129 -5.99 13.71 13.56
N LYS A 130 -5.22 13.20 12.60
CA LYS A 130 -5.44 13.38 11.15
C LYS A 130 -5.96 12.12 10.47
N CYS A 131 -6.47 11.13 11.22
CA CYS A 131 -7.09 9.96 10.65
C CYS A 131 -8.37 10.35 9.88
N ARG A 132 -8.46 9.91 8.63
CA ARG A 132 -9.65 10.16 7.78
C ARG A 132 -10.86 9.33 8.19
N GLN A 133 -10.68 8.35 9.07
CA GLN A 133 -11.68 7.38 9.55
C GLN A 133 -12.22 6.47 8.43
N LYS A 134 -12.73 7.02 7.34
CA LYS A 134 -13.14 6.27 6.17
C LYS A 134 -12.09 6.39 5.07
N ILE A 135 -11.60 5.24 4.59
CA ILE A 135 -10.66 5.14 3.47
C ILE A 135 -11.44 4.72 2.24
N THR A 136 -11.27 5.45 1.15
CA THR A 136 -12.06 5.26 -0.07
C THR A 136 -11.18 5.26 -1.33
N GLY A 137 -11.68 4.65 -2.40
CA GLY A 137 -11.04 4.67 -3.71
C GLY A 137 -10.99 6.06 -4.37
N SER A 138 -11.54 7.10 -3.76
CA SER A 138 -11.45 8.50 -4.21
C SER A 138 -10.42 9.34 -3.44
N ASP A 139 -9.79 8.80 -2.40
CA ASP A 139 -8.86 9.54 -1.53
C ASP A 139 -7.66 10.12 -2.29
N TRP A 140 -7.21 9.47 -3.36
CA TRP A 140 -6.14 9.98 -4.23
C TRP A 140 -6.44 11.35 -4.86
N GLN A 141 -7.73 11.75 -4.94
CA GLN A 141 -8.16 13.06 -5.47
C GLN A 141 -7.99 14.19 -4.46
N ASN A 142 -7.76 13.86 -3.18
CA ASN A 142 -7.55 14.86 -2.13
C ASN A 142 -6.26 15.65 -2.38
N LYS A 143 -6.40 16.97 -2.57
CA LYS A 143 -5.28 17.87 -2.87
C LYS A 143 -4.22 17.93 -1.75
N GLU A 144 -4.64 17.80 -0.49
CA GLU A 144 -3.72 17.76 0.63
C GLU A 144 -2.85 16.52 0.60
N LEU A 145 -3.46 15.34 0.30
CA LEU A 145 -2.69 14.09 0.14
C LEU A 145 -1.77 14.16 -1.07
N GLN A 146 -2.23 14.71 -2.20
CA GLN A 146 -1.39 14.90 -3.39
C GLN A 146 -0.17 15.77 -3.10
N SER A 147 -0.34 16.84 -2.31
CA SER A 147 0.77 17.71 -1.88
C SER A 147 1.69 17.01 -0.89
N LYS A 148 1.10 16.36 0.13
CA LYS A 148 1.84 15.68 1.21
C LYS A 148 2.71 14.54 0.69
N TYR A 149 2.19 13.74 -0.24
CA TYR A 149 2.83 12.54 -0.77
C TYR A 149 3.35 12.72 -2.20
N LYS A 150 3.62 13.95 -2.61
CA LYS A 150 4.23 14.24 -3.92
C LYS A 150 5.44 13.35 -4.15
N ASN A 151 5.50 12.66 -5.29
CA ASN A 151 6.53 11.68 -5.69
C ASN A 151 6.44 10.30 -5.01
N TYR A 152 5.41 10.03 -4.21
CA TYR A 152 5.22 8.76 -3.52
C TYR A 152 3.89 8.07 -3.86
N PHE A 153 3.23 8.50 -4.91
CA PHE A 153 2.13 7.77 -5.54
C PHE A 153 2.66 6.76 -6.55
N SER A 154 1.96 5.65 -6.74
CA SER A 154 2.26 4.70 -7.80
C SER A 154 2.26 5.39 -9.17
N SER A 155 2.94 4.79 -10.15
CA SER A 155 2.96 5.32 -11.53
C SER A 155 1.55 5.50 -12.09
N PHE A 156 0.64 4.57 -11.78
CA PHE A 156 -0.76 4.64 -12.21
C PHE A 156 -1.48 5.85 -11.61
N VAL A 157 -1.46 5.98 -10.28
CA VAL A 157 -2.15 7.09 -9.59
C VAL A 157 -1.52 8.44 -9.95
N THR A 158 -0.19 8.49 -10.08
CA THR A 158 0.52 9.70 -10.55
C THR A 158 0.01 10.17 -11.91
N ASN A 159 -0.24 9.25 -12.84
CA ASN A 159 -0.78 9.58 -14.17
C ASN A 159 -2.22 10.09 -14.07
N LEU A 160 -3.06 9.48 -13.23
CA LEU A 160 -4.43 9.96 -13.00
C LEU A 160 -4.44 11.38 -12.42
N ILE A 161 -3.57 11.68 -11.45
CA ILE A 161 -3.43 13.02 -10.87
C ILE A 161 -3.05 14.03 -11.95
N LYS A 162 -2.08 13.73 -12.81
CA LYS A 162 -1.68 14.62 -13.93
C LYS A 162 -2.84 14.89 -14.87
N LEU A 163 -3.57 13.84 -15.27
CA LEU A 163 -4.73 13.96 -16.16
C LEU A 163 -5.87 14.78 -15.54
N SER A 164 -6.08 14.70 -14.22
CA SER A 164 -7.10 15.47 -13.52
C SER A 164 -6.80 16.97 -13.44
N HIS A 165 -5.52 17.36 -13.54
CA HIS A 165 -5.10 18.76 -13.53
C HIS A 165 -5.03 19.38 -14.94
N SER A 166 -5.19 18.57 -15.98
CA SER A 166 -5.14 19.01 -17.38
C SER A 166 -6.52 19.32 -17.96
N LYS A 167 -7.57 19.16 -17.16
CA LYS A 167 -8.97 19.51 -17.48
C LYS A 167 -9.36 20.80 -16.77
#